data_7c63d6ebdf75d84c4c76868483a5d106
#
_entry.id   7c63d6ebdf75d84c4c76868483a5d106
#
_cell.length_a   1.000
_cell.length_b   1.000
_cell.length_c   1.000
_cell.angle_alpha   90.00
_cell.angle_beta   90.00
_cell.angle_gamma   90.00
#
_symmetry.space_group_name_H-M   'P 1'
#
loop_
_entity.id
_entity.type
_entity.pdbx_description
1 polymer ?
#
loop_
_entity_poly.entity_id
_entity_poly.type
_entity_poly.pdbx_seq_one_letter_code
_entity_poly.pdbx_strand_id
1 'polypeptide(L)'
;AIASSGEMARVMLALKTVLASQDRIPVLVFDEVDSNVGGETAGVVGKKMKQIGAKRQVLCITHLASVAAAGHRHYLVSKEIVGGRTLTRLTQLNGEPRVVELTRMLGGGGAAARQHAEALLSIPK
;
A
#
# COMPACT_ATOMS: atom_id res chain seq x y z
N ALA A 1 12.08 7.04 26.68
CA ALA A 1 10.75 6.98 26.06
C ALA A 1 10.77 5.89 24.98
N ILE A 2 9.78 5.01 24.97
CA ILE A 2 9.61 3.98 23.95
C ILE A 2 8.79 4.61 22.82
N ALA A 3 9.35 4.63 21.60
CA ALA A 3 8.62 5.11 20.43
C ALA A 3 7.40 4.23 20.17
N SER A 4 6.27 4.83 19.79
CA SER A 4 5.09 4.07 19.35
C SER A 4 5.41 3.32 18.05
N SER A 5 4.69 2.24 17.75
CA SER A 5 4.89 1.48 16.50
C SER A 5 4.73 2.36 15.25
N GLY A 6 3.81 3.32 15.26
CA GLY A 6 3.64 4.28 14.18
C GLY A 6 4.81 5.27 14.04
N GLU A 7 5.40 5.70 15.14
CA GLU A 7 6.61 6.53 15.11
C GLU A 7 7.81 5.76 14.59
N MET A 8 7.96 4.49 15.00
CA MET A 8 9.00 3.60 14.51
C MET A 8 8.86 3.37 12.99
N ALA A 9 7.65 3.13 12.50
CA ALA A 9 7.39 2.97 11.07
C ALA A 9 7.77 4.24 10.27
N ARG A 10 7.46 5.43 10.77
CA ARG A 10 7.85 6.70 10.15
C ARG A 10 9.36 6.93 10.16
N VAL A 11 10.02 6.62 11.26
CA VAL A 11 11.49 6.69 11.37
C VAL A 11 12.13 5.72 10.36
N MET A 12 11.66 4.49 10.29
CA MET A 12 12.14 3.50 9.33
C MET A 12 11.92 3.94 7.88
N LEU A 13 10.77 4.54 7.57
CA LEU A 13 10.49 5.09 6.25
C LEU A 13 11.43 6.24 5.90
N ALA A 14 11.69 7.15 6.85
CA ALA A 14 12.63 8.25 6.68
C ALA A 14 14.06 7.73 6.45
N LEU A 15 14.51 6.78 7.27
CA LEU A 15 15.82 6.14 7.11
C LEU A 15 15.95 5.47 5.75
N LYS A 16 14.98 4.66 5.35
CA LYS A 16 14.99 4.00 4.03
C LYS A 16 14.94 5.01 2.89
N THR A 17 14.27 6.15 3.05
CA THR A 17 14.26 7.23 2.05
C THR A 17 15.66 7.84 1.90
N VAL A 18 16.35 8.10 2.99
CA VAL A 18 17.72 8.65 2.98
C VAL A 18 18.70 7.62 2.41
N LEU A 19 18.67 6.39 2.89
CA LEU A 19 19.51 5.30 2.39
C LEU A 19 19.26 5.00 0.91
N ALA A 20 18.00 5.04 0.48
CA ALA A 20 17.66 4.85 -0.92
C ALA A 20 18.26 5.92 -1.85
N SER A 21 18.59 7.10 -1.36
CA SER A 21 19.28 8.12 -2.15
C SER A 21 20.77 7.87 -2.29
N GLN A 22 21.36 7.13 -1.37
CA GLN A 22 22.79 6.85 -1.26
C GLN A 22 23.18 5.49 -1.85
N ASP A 23 22.28 4.50 -1.76
CA ASP A 23 22.58 3.11 -2.10
C ASP A 23 22.17 2.71 -3.51
N ARG A 24 22.95 1.80 -4.10
CA ARG A 24 22.66 1.13 -5.37
C ARG A 24 21.65 -0.03 -5.23
N ILE A 25 20.75 0.04 -4.25
CA ILE A 25 19.75 -1.00 -4.02
C ILE A 25 18.62 -0.83 -5.04
N PRO A 26 18.42 -1.77 -5.97
CA PRO A 26 17.45 -1.60 -7.05
C PRO A 26 16.01 -1.86 -6.60
N VAL A 27 15.80 -2.65 -5.57
CA VAL A 27 14.48 -3.06 -5.07
C VAL A 27 14.38 -2.85 -3.56
N LEU A 28 13.32 -2.18 -3.13
CA LEU A 28 12.97 -2.00 -1.72
C LEU A 28 11.66 -2.71 -1.42
N VAL A 29 11.63 -3.48 -0.34
CA VAL A 29 10.44 -4.16 0.15
C VAL A 29 10.02 -3.54 1.48
N PHE A 30 8.77 -3.10 1.54
CA PHE A 30 8.15 -2.56 2.74
C PHE A 30 7.01 -3.49 3.17
N ASP A 31 7.18 -4.11 4.31
CA ASP A 31 6.18 -5.00 4.90
C ASP A 31 5.56 -4.32 6.12
N GLU A 32 4.24 -4.13 6.08
CA GLU A 32 3.43 -3.58 7.16
C GLU A 32 3.93 -2.25 7.75
N VAL A 33 4.54 -1.38 6.95
CA VAL A 33 5.02 -0.06 7.42
C VAL A 33 3.89 0.89 7.80
N ASP A 34 2.68 0.54 7.47
CA ASP A 34 1.44 1.24 7.75
C ASP A 34 0.68 0.68 8.97
N SER A 35 1.24 -0.32 9.68
CA SER A 35 0.66 -0.79 10.93
C SER A 35 0.57 0.35 11.95
N ASN A 36 -0.64 0.53 12.52
CA ASN A 36 -0.98 1.61 13.45
C ASN A 36 -0.89 3.05 12.88
N VAL A 37 -0.91 3.20 11.57
CA VAL A 37 -0.95 4.50 10.89
C VAL A 37 -2.43 4.87 10.62
N GLY A 38 -2.87 6.03 11.08
CA GLY A 38 -4.22 6.56 10.81
C GLY A 38 -4.36 7.09 9.38
N GLY A 39 -5.62 7.29 8.94
CA GLY A 39 -5.95 7.60 7.55
C GLY A 39 -5.20 8.76 6.89
N GLU A 40 -4.98 9.86 7.62
CA GLU A 40 -4.27 11.02 7.09
C GLU A 40 -2.78 10.74 6.88
N THR A 41 -2.15 10.08 7.83
CA THR A 41 -0.74 9.67 7.77
C THR A 41 -0.53 8.59 6.70
N ALA A 42 -1.51 7.73 6.44
CA ALA A 42 -1.45 6.74 5.37
C ALA A 42 -1.28 7.38 3.98
N GLY A 43 -1.95 8.50 3.73
CA GLY A 43 -1.77 9.28 2.50
C GLY A 43 -0.34 9.80 2.33
N VAL A 44 0.28 10.25 3.42
CA VAL A 44 1.68 10.70 3.41
C VAL A 44 2.63 9.52 3.15
N VAL A 45 2.40 8.38 3.76
CA VAL A 45 3.17 7.14 3.52
C VAL A 45 3.08 6.74 2.04
N GLY A 46 1.88 6.70 1.47
CA GLY A 46 1.68 6.39 0.05
C GLY A 46 2.44 7.33 -0.88
N LYS A 47 2.39 8.63 -0.63
CA LYS A 47 3.16 9.64 -1.39
C LYS A 47 4.66 9.42 -1.31
N LYS A 48 5.18 9.10 -0.14
CA LYS A 48 6.61 8.79 0.06
C LYS A 48 7.04 7.55 -0.68
N MET A 49 6.24 6.47 -0.59
CA MET A 49 6.48 5.25 -1.36
C MET A 49 6.56 5.52 -2.86
N LYS A 50 5.65 6.33 -3.36
CA LYS A 50 5.61 6.73 -4.77
C LYS A 50 6.84 7.52 -5.18
N GLN A 51 7.31 8.46 -4.36
CA GLN A 51 8.53 9.22 -4.60
C GLN A 51 9.77 8.31 -4.69
N ILE A 52 9.88 7.33 -3.79
CA ILE A 52 10.95 6.33 -3.83
C ILE A 52 10.81 5.48 -5.11
N GLY A 53 9.58 5.07 -5.44
CA GLY A 53 9.25 4.26 -6.61
C GLY A 53 9.53 4.92 -7.97
N ALA A 54 9.68 6.25 -8.01
CA ALA A 54 10.06 6.97 -9.22
C ALA A 54 11.50 6.66 -9.67
N LYS A 55 12.36 6.25 -8.75
CA LYS A 55 13.79 5.97 -9.03
C LYS A 55 14.18 4.50 -8.80
N ARG A 56 13.34 3.74 -8.13
CA ARG A 56 13.60 2.36 -7.70
C ARG A 56 12.33 1.53 -7.77
N GLN A 57 12.46 0.22 -7.82
CA GLN A 57 11.31 -0.65 -7.62
C GLN A 57 10.98 -0.74 -6.14
N VAL A 58 9.71 -0.43 -5.81
CA VAL A 58 9.17 -0.56 -4.45
C VAL A 58 8.09 -1.62 -4.46
N LEU A 59 8.21 -2.59 -3.57
CA LEU A 59 7.17 -3.54 -3.22
C LEU A 59 6.66 -3.18 -1.84
N CYS A 60 5.36 -2.91 -1.73
CA CYS A 60 4.75 -2.55 -0.46
C CYS A 60 3.60 -3.50 -0.15
N ILE A 61 3.65 -4.13 1.03
CA ILE A 61 2.55 -4.93 1.57
C ILE A 61 1.79 -4.03 2.54
N THR A 62 0.51 -3.80 2.24
CA THR A 62 -0.32 -2.84 2.97
C THR A 62 -1.76 -3.33 3.12
N HIS A 63 -2.41 -2.92 4.19
CA HIS A 63 -3.84 -3.08 4.41
C HIS A 63 -4.61 -1.75 4.24
N LEU A 64 -3.92 -0.64 3.96
CA LEU A 64 -4.53 0.69 3.82
C LEU A 64 -4.78 1.05 2.35
N ALA A 65 -6.02 1.40 2.04
CA ALA A 65 -6.46 1.76 0.70
C ALA A 65 -5.68 2.93 0.10
N SER A 66 -5.36 3.96 0.88
CA SER A 66 -4.60 5.13 0.43
C SER A 66 -3.16 4.80 0.03
N VAL A 67 -2.53 3.84 0.69
CA VAL A 67 -1.20 3.34 0.32
C VAL A 67 -1.29 2.49 -0.95
N ALA A 68 -2.25 1.57 -1.02
CA ALA A 68 -2.48 0.72 -2.20
C ALA A 68 -2.82 1.53 -3.45
N ALA A 69 -3.64 2.59 -3.30
CA ALA A 69 -4.01 3.48 -4.40
C ALA A 69 -2.82 4.27 -4.96
N ALA A 70 -1.83 4.61 -4.12
CA ALA A 70 -0.64 5.33 -4.55
C ALA A 70 0.29 4.50 -5.45
N GLY A 71 0.20 3.18 -5.42
CA GLY A 71 1.01 2.28 -6.24
C GLY A 71 0.66 2.36 -7.72
N HIS A 72 1.67 2.22 -8.60
CA HIS A 72 1.47 2.12 -10.04
C HIS A 72 0.75 0.82 -10.43
N ARG A 73 1.02 -0.26 -9.71
CA ARG A 73 0.39 -1.58 -9.86
C ARG A 73 -0.17 -2.03 -8.52
N HIS A 74 -1.29 -2.71 -8.58
CA HIS A 74 -1.96 -3.27 -7.41
C HIS A 74 -2.12 -4.77 -7.59
N TYR A 75 -1.63 -5.54 -6.63
CA TYR A 75 -1.77 -6.99 -6.58
C TYR A 75 -2.59 -7.39 -5.36
N LEU A 76 -3.59 -8.22 -5.58
CA LEU A 76 -4.37 -8.85 -4.49
C LEU A 76 -3.78 -10.21 -4.18
N VAL A 77 -3.49 -10.43 -2.91
CA VAL A 77 -3.16 -11.76 -2.38
C VAL A 77 -4.42 -12.36 -1.79
N SER A 78 -4.85 -13.49 -2.30
CA SER A 78 -6.00 -14.24 -1.80
C SER A 78 -5.62 -15.68 -1.46
N LYS A 79 -6.35 -16.27 -0.50
CA LYS A 79 -6.22 -17.68 -0.16
C LYS A 79 -7.48 -18.42 -0.61
N GLU A 80 -7.29 -19.51 -1.31
CA GLU A 80 -8.35 -20.39 -1.77
C GLU A 80 -8.12 -21.79 -1.24
N ILE A 81 -9.20 -22.51 -0.89
CA ILE A 81 -9.12 -23.91 -0.52
C ILE A 81 -9.55 -24.74 -1.73
N VAL A 82 -8.62 -25.51 -2.28
CA VAL A 82 -8.85 -26.39 -3.42
C VAL A 82 -8.42 -27.82 -3.01
N GLY A 83 -9.36 -28.74 -3.06
CA GLY A 83 -9.09 -30.15 -2.71
C GLY A 83 -8.51 -30.34 -1.31
N GLY A 84 -8.97 -29.56 -0.31
CA GLY A 84 -8.49 -29.61 1.08
C GLY A 84 -7.12 -28.96 1.31
N ARG A 85 -6.54 -28.31 0.30
CA ARG A 85 -5.27 -27.59 0.41
C ARG A 85 -5.50 -26.09 0.26
N THR A 86 -4.80 -25.30 1.06
CA THR A 86 -4.79 -23.84 0.94
C THR A 86 -3.80 -23.43 -0.15
N LEU A 87 -4.31 -22.74 -1.17
CA LEU A 87 -3.50 -22.14 -2.23
C LEU A 87 -3.50 -20.62 -2.06
N THR A 88 -2.35 -20.01 -2.21
CA THR A 88 -2.21 -18.55 -2.28
C THR A 88 -2.18 -18.13 -3.74
N ARG A 89 -3.07 -17.22 -4.10
CA ARG A 89 -3.14 -16.63 -5.44
C ARG A 89 -2.73 -15.17 -5.40
N LEU A 90 -1.94 -14.77 -6.37
CA LEU A 90 -1.56 -13.37 -6.60
C LEU A 90 -2.21 -12.90 -7.90
N THR A 91 -3.06 -11.87 -7.82
CA THR A 91 -3.80 -11.34 -8.98
C THR A 91 -3.53 -9.86 -9.14
N GLN A 92 -3.10 -9.44 -10.34
CA GLN A 92 -2.99 -8.02 -10.66
C GLN A 92 -4.36 -7.42 -10.90
N LEU A 93 -4.66 -6.32 -10.23
CA LEU A 93 -5.93 -5.60 -10.34
C LEU A 93 -5.76 -4.33 -11.18
N ASN A 94 -6.61 -4.17 -12.20
CA ASN A 94 -6.67 -3.00 -13.05
C ASN A 94 -8.13 -2.57 -13.24
N GLY A 95 -8.36 -1.26 -13.46
CA GLY A 95 -9.70 -0.74 -13.72
C GLY A 95 -10.69 -1.05 -12.61
N GLU A 96 -11.87 -1.54 -12.96
CA GLU A 96 -12.97 -1.82 -12.03
C GLU A 96 -12.60 -2.80 -10.89
N PRO A 97 -11.93 -3.92 -11.10
CA PRO A 97 -11.47 -4.79 -10.01
C PRO A 97 -10.62 -4.06 -8.96
N ARG A 98 -9.81 -3.08 -9.38
CA ARG A 98 -9.02 -2.27 -8.45
C ARG A 98 -9.88 -1.34 -7.61
N VAL A 99 -10.91 -0.72 -8.20
CA VAL A 99 -11.89 0.10 -7.47
C VAL A 99 -12.63 -0.74 -6.44
N VAL A 100 -13.10 -1.93 -6.84
CA VAL A 100 -13.80 -2.86 -5.95
C VAL A 100 -12.94 -3.24 -4.74
N GLU A 101 -11.68 -3.59 -4.96
CA GLU A 101 -10.79 -3.95 -3.86
C GLU A 101 -10.49 -2.78 -2.93
N LEU A 102 -10.22 -1.59 -3.47
CA LEU A 102 -10.03 -0.39 -2.64
C LEU A 102 -11.29 -0.05 -1.83
N THR A 103 -12.48 -0.22 -2.42
CA THR A 103 -13.76 -0.07 -1.73
C THR A 103 -13.87 -1.03 -0.56
N ARG A 104 -13.50 -2.31 -0.76
CA ARG A 104 -13.45 -3.31 0.30
C ARG A 104 -12.47 -2.92 1.41
N MET A 105 -11.29 -2.44 1.06
CA MET A 105 -10.26 -1.97 2.00
C MET A 105 -10.72 -0.77 2.83
N LEU A 106 -11.63 0.06 2.30
CA LEU A 106 -12.24 1.20 2.99
C LEU A 106 -13.44 0.81 3.88
N GLY A 107 -13.65 -0.47 4.13
CA GLY A 107 -14.73 -1.00 4.98
C GLY A 107 -15.90 -1.56 4.19
N GLY A 108 -15.85 -1.54 2.87
CA GLY A 108 -16.83 -2.17 1.98
C GLY A 108 -18.21 -1.49 1.92
N GLY A 109 -19.01 -1.91 0.98
CA GLY A 109 -20.47 -1.94 1.06
C GLY A 109 -21.27 -0.66 0.88
N GLY A 110 -20.70 0.48 0.47
CA GLY A 110 -21.52 1.68 0.27
C GLY A 110 -21.04 2.60 -0.86
N ALA A 111 -21.96 3.43 -1.37
CA ALA A 111 -21.63 4.41 -2.40
C ALA A 111 -20.52 5.37 -1.96
N ALA A 112 -20.48 5.75 -0.69
CA ALA A 112 -19.47 6.64 -0.13
C ALA A 112 -18.06 6.00 -0.16
N ALA A 113 -17.93 4.74 0.21
CA ALA A 113 -16.65 4.01 0.15
C ALA A 113 -16.16 3.87 -1.30
N ARG A 114 -17.08 3.60 -2.24
CA ARG A 114 -16.76 3.53 -3.65
C ARG A 114 -16.28 4.89 -4.20
N GLN A 115 -17.01 5.97 -3.91
CA GLN A 115 -16.60 7.32 -4.32
C GLN A 115 -15.23 7.70 -3.76
N HIS A 116 -14.96 7.32 -2.52
CA HIS A 116 -13.64 7.52 -1.90
C HIS A 116 -12.55 6.72 -2.62
N ALA A 117 -12.80 5.45 -2.95
CA ALA A 117 -11.87 4.62 -3.71
C ALA A 117 -11.55 5.23 -5.09
N GLU A 118 -12.57 5.70 -5.81
CA GLU A 118 -12.41 6.37 -7.09
C GLU A 118 -11.61 7.68 -6.95
N ALA A 119 -11.89 8.47 -5.92
CA ALA A 119 -11.15 9.70 -5.61
C ALA A 119 -9.66 9.43 -5.33
N LEU A 120 -9.33 8.39 -4.58
CA LEU A 120 -7.94 7.98 -4.33
C LEU A 120 -7.19 7.63 -5.62
N LEU A 121 -7.85 7.02 -6.60
CA LEU A 121 -7.28 6.69 -7.89
C LEU A 121 -7.18 7.87 -8.85
N SER A 122 -8.01 8.91 -8.67
CA SER A 122 -8.07 10.11 -9.51
C SER A 122 -7.00 11.15 -9.18
N ILE A 123 -6.30 10.98 -8.04
CA ILE A 123 -5.19 11.88 -7.68
C ILE A 123 -4.10 11.73 -8.74
N PRO A 124 -3.68 12.82 -9.42
CA PRO A 124 -2.71 12.76 -10.51
C PRO A 124 -1.45 11.99 -10.11
N LYS A 125 -1.07 11.08 -10.97
CA LYS A 125 0.12 10.21 -10.77
C LYS A 125 1.40 10.97 -11.09
#